data_e2713ac5d4d78bbefd92ea66587b4376
#
_entry.id   e2713ac5d4d78bbefd92ea66587b4376
#
_cell.length_a   1.000
_cell.length_b   1.000
_cell.length_c   1.000
_cell.angle_alpha   90.00
_cell.angle_beta   90.00
_cell.angle_gamma   90.00
#
_symmetry.space_group_name_H-M   'P 1'
#
loop_
_entity.id
_entity.type
_entity.pdbx_description
1 polymer ?
#
loop_
_entity_poly.entity_id
_entity_poly.type
_entity_poly.pdbx_seq_one_letter_code
_entity_poly.pdbx_strand_id
1 'polypeptide(L)'
;MHKLLGGLCAALLFLAGLPQIGHTAEPVPLKTAWLGEHEAFAAWYAKQKGWDLEEGFRLEMLSYDSGKQLMAGMNTAHWEIAACGAIPALTASL
;
A
#
# COMPACT_ATOMS: atom_id res chain seq x y z
N MET A 1 7.77 21.73 42.22
CA MET A 1 7.76 20.31 41.97
C MET A 1 6.49 19.79 41.35
N HIS A 2 5.34 20.10 41.92
CA HIS A 2 4.04 19.60 41.37
C HIS A 2 3.75 20.10 39.97
N LYS A 3 4.13 21.33 39.63
CA LYS A 3 3.89 21.89 38.29
C LYS A 3 4.71 21.22 37.21
N LEU A 4 5.94 20.78 37.54
CA LEU A 4 6.79 20.08 36.62
C LEU A 4 6.30 18.65 36.33
N LEU A 5 5.82 17.97 37.37
CA LEU A 5 5.24 16.63 37.22
C LEU A 5 3.95 16.63 36.40
N GLY A 6 3.09 17.63 36.63
CA GLY A 6 1.87 17.78 35.86
C GLY A 6 2.12 18.06 34.37
N GLY A 7 3.10 18.93 34.09
CA GLY A 7 3.47 19.22 32.72
C GLY A 7 4.09 18.04 32.00
N LEU A 8 4.89 17.24 32.68
CA LEU A 8 5.51 16.04 32.13
C LEU A 8 4.47 14.99 31.80
N CYS A 9 3.50 14.77 32.69
CA CYS A 9 2.42 13.82 32.45
C CYS A 9 1.55 14.21 31.27
N ALA A 10 1.23 15.50 31.14
CA ALA A 10 0.45 16.00 30.01
C ALA A 10 1.19 15.83 28.69
N ALA A 11 2.49 16.07 28.67
CA ALA A 11 3.31 15.89 27.48
C ALA A 11 3.40 14.40 27.08
N LEU A 12 3.54 13.52 28.05
CA LEU A 12 3.57 12.08 27.79
C LEU A 12 2.24 11.55 27.25
N LEU A 13 1.12 12.03 27.77
CA LEU A 13 -0.20 11.66 27.26
C LEU A 13 -0.40 12.13 25.84
N PHE A 14 0.05 13.34 25.52
CA PHE A 14 -0.05 13.87 24.17
C PHE A 14 0.79 13.07 23.18
N LEU A 15 2.03 12.72 23.54
CA LEU A 15 2.90 11.91 22.70
C LEU A 15 2.36 10.50 22.51
N ALA A 16 1.77 9.90 23.54
CA ALA A 16 1.17 8.58 23.44
C ALA A 16 -0.07 8.54 22.54
N GLY A 17 -0.82 9.66 22.49
CA GLY A 17 -2.02 9.75 21.65
C GLY A 17 -1.71 9.83 20.15
N LEU A 18 -0.63 10.50 19.76
CA LEU A 18 -0.29 10.73 18.37
C LEU A 18 0.02 9.45 17.57
N PRO A 19 0.89 8.54 18.04
CA PRO A 19 1.17 7.31 17.33
C PRO A 19 -0.03 6.36 17.24
N GLN A 20 -0.90 6.38 18.24
CA GLN A 20 -2.04 5.47 18.28
C GLN A 20 -3.08 5.76 17.21
N ILE A 21 -3.23 7.01 16.78
CA ILE A 21 -4.19 7.39 15.74
C ILE A 21 -3.85 6.69 14.41
N GLY A 22 -2.57 6.61 14.04
CA GLY A 22 -2.14 5.95 12.84
C GLY A 22 -2.20 4.42 12.90
N HIS A 23 -2.08 3.83 14.11
CA HIS A 23 -2.04 2.38 14.29
C HIS A 23 -3.41 1.75 14.56
N THR A 24 -4.43 2.54 14.88
CA THR A 24 -5.78 2.02 15.15
C THR A 24 -6.61 1.85 13.89
N ALA A 25 -6.24 2.51 12.81
CA ALA A 25 -6.94 2.36 11.54
C ALA A 25 -6.59 1.04 10.87
N GLU A 26 -7.58 0.37 10.32
CA GLU A 26 -7.34 -0.81 9.52
C GLU A 26 -6.58 -0.45 8.25
N PRO A 27 -5.65 -1.32 7.77
CA PRO A 27 -4.96 -1.07 6.52
C PRO A 27 -5.95 -0.97 5.36
N VAL A 28 -5.71 0.00 4.48
CA VAL A 28 -6.52 0.16 3.27
C VAL A 28 -6.10 -0.90 2.26
N PRO A 29 -7.03 -1.76 1.78
CA PRO A 29 -6.68 -2.72 0.75
C PRO A 29 -6.37 -2.01 -0.57
N LEU A 30 -5.27 -2.41 -1.21
CA LEU A 30 -4.82 -1.83 -2.46
C LEU A 30 -4.64 -2.96 -3.47
N LYS A 31 -5.51 -2.99 -4.48
CA LYS A 31 -5.47 -4.02 -5.52
C LYS A 31 -4.40 -3.68 -6.54
N THR A 32 -3.41 -4.53 -6.65
CA THR A 32 -2.27 -4.34 -7.53
C THR A 32 -2.19 -5.48 -8.54
N ALA A 33 -1.92 -5.14 -9.79
CA ALA A 33 -1.90 -6.11 -10.88
C ALA A 33 -0.47 -6.29 -11.40
N TRP A 34 -0.07 -7.51 -11.59
CA TRP A 34 1.30 -7.88 -11.92
C TRP A 34 1.35 -8.97 -12.98
N LEU A 35 2.38 -8.91 -13.80
CA LEU A 35 2.82 -10.06 -14.59
C LEU A 35 3.84 -10.84 -13.76
N GLY A 36 4.18 -12.03 -14.17
CA GLY A 36 5.17 -12.86 -13.48
C GLY A 36 6.62 -12.44 -13.79
N GLU A 37 6.93 -11.17 -13.57
CA GLU A 37 8.20 -10.56 -13.93
C GLU A 37 8.89 -9.91 -12.71
N HIS A 38 10.00 -9.24 -12.95
CA HIS A 38 10.91 -8.74 -11.90
C HIS A 38 10.25 -7.73 -10.97
N GLU A 39 9.41 -6.86 -11.50
CA GLU A 39 8.75 -5.83 -10.69
C GLU A 39 7.81 -6.41 -9.65
N ALA A 40 7.21 -7.56 -9.95
CA ALA A 40 6.34 -8.24 -8.99
C ALA A 40 7.11 -8.74 -7.78
N PHE A 41 8.37 -9.10 -7.96
CA PHE A 41 9.22 -9.56 -6.85
C PHE A 41 9.39 -8.48 -5.79
N ALA A 42 9.62 -7.24 -6.18
CA ALA A 42 9.82 -6.15 -5.24
C ALA A 42 8.57 -5.91 -4.38
N ALA A 43 7.40 -5.93 -5.00
CA ALA A 43 6.14 -5.78 -4.29
C ALA A 43 5.88 -6.97 -3.36
N TRP A 44 6.12 -8.18 -3.85
CA TRP A 44 5.97 -9.39 -3.06
C TRP A 44 6.89 -9.36 -1.83
N TYR A 45 8.14 -8.95 -2.02
CA TYR A 45 9.10 -8.85 -0.93
C TYR A 45 8.65 -7.82 0.11
N ALA A 46 8.20 -6.65 -0.34
CA ALA A 46 7.68 -5.63 0.57
C ALA A 46 6.49 -6.15 1.38
N LYS A 47 5.60 -6.91 0.75
CA LYS A 47 4.46 -7.53 1.43
C LYS A 47 4.92 -8.55 2.46
N GLN A 48 5.91 -9.39 2.13
CA GLN A 48 6.44 -10.39 3.07
C GLN A 48 7.09 -9.74 4.28
N LYS A 49 7.67 -8.58 4.11
CA LYS A 49 8.28 -7.82 5.21
C LYS A 49 7.29 -7.00 6.01
N GLY A 50 6.03 -6.93 5.57
CA GLY A 50 5.02 -6.12 6.23
C GLY A 50 5.17 -4.62 6.01
N TRP A 51 5.97 -4.20 5.03
CA TRP A 51 6.21 -2.79 4.78
C TRP A 51 4.96 -2.06 4.28
N ASP A 52 4.10 -2.77 3.56
CA ASP A 52 2.82 -2.23 3.13
C ASP A 52 1.94 -1.87 4.34
N LEU A 53 1.90 -2.74 5.33
CA LEU A 53 1.12 -2.51 6.56
C LEU A 53 1.69 -1.34 7.36
N GLU A 54 3.01 -1.19 7.39
CA GLU A 54 3.65 -0.07 8.06
C GLU A 54 3.22 1.28 7.45
N GLU A 55 2.94 1.30 6.14
CA GLU A 55 2.50 2.50 5.44
C GLU A 55 0.96 2.65 5.42
N GLY A 56 0.23 1.76 6.07
CA GLY A 56 -1.21 1.83 6.16
C GLY A 56 -1.97 1.17 5.02
N PHE A 57 -1.31 0.35 4.21
CA PHE A 57 -1.92 -0.37 3.10
C PHE A 57 -1.80 -1.87 3.27
N ARG A 58 -2.69 -2.60 2.61
CA ARG A 58 -2.56 -4.04 2.46
C ARG A 58 -2.55 -4.34 0.97
N LEU A 59 -1.40 -4.75 0.46
CA LEU A 59 -1.25 -5.08 -0.96
C LEU A 59 -1.99 -6.38 -1.28
N GLU A 60 -2.94 -6.30 -2.20
CA GLU A 60 -3.56 -7.46 -2.83
C GLU A 60 -2.91 -7.63 -4.20
N MET A 61 -2.18 -8.72 -4.39
CA MET A 61 -1.43 -8.95 -5.62
C MET A 61 -2.21 -9.86 -6.55
N LEU A 62 -2.65 -9.30 -7.67
CA LEU A 62 -3.38 -10.01 -8.72
C LEU A 62 -2.43 -10.34 -9.86
N SER A 63 -2.41 -11.60 -10.27
CA SER A 63 -1.55 -12.05 -11.35
C SER A 63 -2.31 -12.13 -12.66
N TYR A 64 -1.67 -11.70 -13.74
CA TYR A 64 -2.20 -11.74 -15.10
C TYR A 64 -1.20 -12.42 -16.02
N ASP A 65 -1.70 -13.09 -17.04
CA ASP A 65 -0.86 -13.84 -17.98
C ASP A 65 -0.22 -12.95 -19.04
N SER A 66 -0.83 -11.81 -19.34
CA SER A 66 -0.31 -10.88 -20.34
C SER A 66 -0.64 -9.44 -20.00
N GLY A 67 0.15 -8.51 -20.54
CA GLY A 67 -0.13 -7.10 -20.39
C GLY A 67 -1.47 -6.67 -20.96
N LYS A 68 -1.91 -7.33 -22.02
CA LYS A 68 -3.22 -7.07 -22.63
C LYS A 68 -4.35 -7.40 -21.66
N GLN A 69 -4.29 -8.56 -21.00
CA GLN A 69 -5.30 -8.96 -20.02
C GLN A 69 -5.26 -8.04 -18.80
N LEU A 70 -4.06 -7.67 -18.35
CA LEU A 70 -3.89 -6.77 -17.24
C LEU A 70 -4.54 -5.42 -17.54
N MET A 71 -4.27 -4.85 -18.70
CA MET A 71 -4.83 -3.55 -19.08
C MET A 71 -6.36 -3.60 -19.29
N ALA A 72 -6.89 -4.74 -19.72
CA ALA A 72 -8.34 -4.92 -19.80
C ALA A 72 -9.02 -4.79 -18.43
N GLY A 73 -8.33 -5.16 -17.36
CA GLY A 73 -8.83 -5.02 -15.99
C GLY A 73 -8.99 -3.57 -15.54
N MET A 74 -8.33 -2.63 -16.21
CA MET A 74 -8.47 -1.21 -15.89
C MET A 74 -9.89 -0.70 -16.11
N ASN A 75 -10.52 -1.12 -17.19
CA ASN A 75 -11.88 -0.67 -17.55
C ASN A 75 -12.95 -1.21 -16.61
N THR A 76 -12.67 -2.30 -15.93
CA THR A 76 -13.59 -2.95 -15.00
C THR A 76 -13.23 -2.71 -13.54
N ALA A 77 -12.26 -1.85 -13.29
CA ALA A 77 -11.78 -1.51 -11.95
C ALA A 77 -11.33 -2.73 -11.13
N HIS A 78 -10.76 -3.75 -11.79
CA HIS A 78 -10.24 -4.93 -11.10
C HIS A 78 -8.98 -4.64 -10.28
N TRP A 79 -8.26 -3.59 -10.63
CA TRP A 79 -7.06 -3.18 -9.90
C TRP A 79 -6.95 -1.64 -9.88
N GLU A 80 -6.13 -1.16 -8.98
CA GLU A 80 -5.89 0.28 -8.79
C GLU A 80 -4.50 0.71 -9.26
N ILE A 81 -3.51 -0.17 -9.09
CA ILE A 81 -2.14 0.04 -9.53
C ILE A 81 -1.68 -1.19 -10.28
N ALA A 82 -0.99 -1.00 -11.38
CA ALA A 82 -0.49 -2.11 -12.20
C ALA A 82 0.90 -1.83 -12.73
N ALA A 83 1.63 -2.89 -13.01
CA ALA A 83 2.90 -2.83 -13.70
C ALA A 83 2.87 -3.75 -14.91
N CYS A 84 3.25 -3.23 -16.07
CA CYS A 84 3.33 -4.00 -17.31
C CYS A 84 4.33 -3.36 -18.26
N GLY A 85 4.58 -4.02 -19.40
CA GLY A 85 5.44 -3.47 -20.44
C GLY A 85 4.87 -2.20 -21.06
N ALA A 86 5.72 -1.46 -21.76
CA ALA A 86 5.34 -0.18 -22.37
C ALA A 86 4.30 -0.32 -23.48
N ILE A 87 4.39 -1.39 -24.28
CA ILE A 87 3.49 -1.56 -25.45
C ILE A 87 2.03 -1.73 -25.02
N PRO A 88 1.68 -2.64 -24.09
CA PRO A 88 0.31 -2.73 -23.61
C PRO A 88 -0.20 -1.41 -23.00
N ALA A 89 0.64 -0.73 -22.24
CA ALA A 89 0.24 0.53 -21.61
C ALA A 89 -0.03 1.63 -22.65
N LEU A 90 0.83 1.76 -23.66
CA LEU A 90 0.63 2.72 -24.75
C LEU A 90 -0.62 2.40 -25.55
N THR A 91 -0.83 1.12 -25.87
CA THR A 91 -2.01 0.71 -26.62
C THR A 91 -3.30 1.05 -25.88
N ALA A 92 -3.33 0.83 -24.58
CA ALA A 92 -4.50 1.14 -23.76
C ALA A 92 -4.76 2.64 -23.65
N SER A 93 -3.73 3.48 -23.79
CA SER A 93 -3.86 4.94 -23.70
C SER A 93 -4.39 5.58 -24.98
N LEU A 94 -4.39 4.89 -26.10
CA LEU A 94 -4.88 5.40 -27.37
C LEU A 94 -6.40 5.30 -27.46
#